data_03f1bee995300a4348bcaf00082df46b
#
_entry.id   03f1bee995300a4348bcaf00082df46b
#
_cell.length_a   1.000
_cell.length_b   1.000
_cell.length_c   1.000
_cell.angle_alpha   90.00
_cell.angle_beta   90.00
_cell.angle_gamma   90.00
#
_symmetry.space_group_name_H-M   'P 1'
#
loop_
_entity.id
_entity.type
_entity.pdbx_description
1 polymer ?
#
loop_
_entity_poly.entity_id
_entity_poly.type
_entity_poly.pdbx_seq_one_letter_code
_entity_poly.pdbx_strand_id
1 'polypeptide(L)'
;MARAPRVELDSPLPETVDGRQIRAVAFQASRLEYVDRTLRSVGLTAAGSRALVVGSGRGLLARGLAGLGFDVVAIDPSASATAIAREADEREADGPERVAIRYETAPPEELGVADAAFDLVYYADTFEVTPALDPVLAEGARALAPDGVLVYDTVNRTLVSRLIYLIAFQRLPMTRIMPPGRYAAERLRTPAEMTEALRRHGLRNEDICDFKPRDPRSLVKATMDRRRGRITDEEIPPIVDFVLAPDTRPQVTYLGYARKA
;
A
#
# COMPACT_ATOMS: atom_id res chain seq x y z
N MET A 1 -32.52 -1.63 -15.07
CA MET A 1 -31.52 -1.92 -14.04
C MET A 1 -30.20 -1.29 -14.49
N ALA A 2 -29.57 -0.45 -13.69
CA ALA A 2 -28.25 0.09 -14.00
C ALA A 2 -27.25 -1.05 -14.13
N ARG A 3 -26.38 -0.99 -15.15
CA ARG A 3 -25.33 -1.98 -15.36
C ARG A 3 -24.32 -1.88 -14.20
N ALA A 4 -23.94 -3.02 -13.63
CA ALA A 4 -22.93 -3.03 -12.55
C ALA A 4 -21.62 -2.37 -13.03
N PRO A 5 -20.97 -1.54 -12.19
CA PRO A 5 -19.73 -0.89 -12.53
C PRO A 5 -18.66 -1.87 -13.04
N ARG A 6 -17.89 -1.45 -14.07
CA ARG A 6 -16.78 -2.26 -14.58
C ARG A 6 -15.63 -2.23 -13.57
N VAL A 7 -14.97 -3.38 -13.38
CA VAL A 7 -13.73 -3.45 -12.58
C VAL A 7 -12.55 -3.13 -13.48
N GLU A 8 -11.86 -2.03 -13.18
CA GLU A 8 -10.73 -1.55 -13.95
C GLU A 8 -9.77 -0.81 -13.01
N LEU A 9 -8.53 -1.29 -12.93
CA LEU A 9 -7.51 -0.68 -12.09
C LEU A 9 -6.95 0.57 -12.75
N ASP A 10 -6.65 1.57 -11.94
CA ASP A 10 -6.00 2.81 -12.36
C ASP A 10 -6.78 3.56 -13.46
N SER A 11 -8.08 3.37 -13.52
CA SER A 11 -8.96 4.08 -14.47
C SER A 11 -9.27 5.49 -13.95
N PRO A 12 -9.20 6.52 -14.79
CA PRO A 12 -9.63 7.87 -14.43
C PRO A 12 -11.16 8.01 -14.35
N LEU A 13 -11.91 7.00 -14.79
CA LEU A 13 -13.37 7.05 -14.85
C LEU A 13 -13.99 6.76 -13.49
N PRO A 14 -14.77 7.68 -12.91
CA PRO A 14 -15.32 7.53 -11.55
C PRO A 14 -16.36 6.42 -11.42
N GLU A 15 -16.99 6.02 -12.54
CA GLU A 15 -17.96 4.91 -12.58
C GLU A 15 -17.28 3.52 -12.53
N THR A 16 -15.97 3.42 -12.71
CA THR A 16 -15.24 2.16 -12.57
C THR A 16 -14.99 1.82 -11.11
N VAL A 17 -14.85 0.53 -10.82
CA VAL A 17 -14.43 0.04 -9.50
C VAL A 17 -12.95 -0.28 -9.56
N ASP A 18 -12.16 0.46 -8.82
CA ASP A 18 -10.72 0.23 -8.69
C ASP A 18 -10.40 -0.32 -7.29
N GLY A 19 -10.11 -1.61 -7.21
CA GLY A 19 -9.79 -2.26 -5.94
C GLY A 19 -8.48 -1.78 -5.31
N ARG A 20 -7.51 -1.27 -6.10
CA ARG A 20 -6.29 -0.63 -5.57
C ARG A 20 -6.65 0.65 -4.83
N GLN A 21 -7.47 1.50 -5.46
CA GLN A 21 -7.91 2.76 -4.84
C GLN A 21 -8.76 2.49 -3.60
N ILE A 22 -9.67 1.51 -3.64
CA ILE A 22 -10.47 1.10 -2.48
C ILE A 22 -9.56 0.71 -1.30
N ARG A 23 -8.51 -0.08 -1.55
CA ARG A 23 -7.54 -0.44 -0.50
C ARG A 23 -6.74 0.77 -0.03
N ALA A 24 -6.27 1.60 -0.95
CA ALA A 24 -5.51 2.80 -0.63
C ALA A 24 -6.27 3.70 0.34
N VAL A 25 -7.53 4.03 0.03
CA VAL A 25 -8.35 4.89 0.91
C VAL A 25 -8.70 4.22 2.24
N ALA A 26 -9.04 2.91 2.21
CA ALA A 26 -9.40 2.17 3.42
C ALA A 26 -8.21 2.00 4.40
N PHE A 27 -6.98 1.88 3.89
CA PHE A 27 -5.79 1.60 4.68
C PHE A 27 -5.00 2.85 5.07
N GLN A 28 -5.30 4.00 4.47
CA GLN A 28 -4.51 5.23 4.61
C GLN A 28 -4.23 5.62 6.06
N ALA A 29 -5.27 5.68 6.89
CA ALA A 29 -5.13 6.08 8.29
C ALA A 29 -4.22 5.13 9.08
N SER A 30 -4.44 3.80 8.94
CA SER A 30 -3.62 2.79 9.63
C SER A 30 -2.18 2.77 9.12
N ARG A 31 -1.95 3.01 7.82
CA ARG A 31 -0.60 3.10 7.25
C ARG A 31 0.17 4.29 7.85
N LEU A 32 -0.45 5.46 7.90
CA LEU A 32 0.19 6.66 8.47
C LEU A 32 0.38 6.53 9.98
N GLU A 33 -0.57 5.97 10.71
CA GLU A 33 -0.44 5.68 12.13
C GLU A 33 0.73 4.72 12.39
N TYR A 34 0.87 3.66 11.58
CA TYR A 34 1.96 2.71 11.71
C TYR A 34 3.33 3.34 11.40
N VAL A 35 3.41 4.17 10.35
CA VAL A 35 4.63 4.94 10.04
C VAL A 35 5.01 5.85 11.21
N ASP A 36 4.10 6.68 11.71
CA ASP A 36 4.35 7.59 12.82
C ASP A 36 4.81 6.85 14.09
N ARG A 37 4.18 5.72 14.42
CA ARG A 37 4.62 4.84 15.52
C ARG A 37 6.03 4.30 15.27
N THR A 38 6.33 3.85 14.05
CA THR A 38 7.65 3.32 13.67
C THR A 38 8.72 4.40 13.78
N LEU A 39 8.48 5.59 13.22
CA LEU A 39 9.42 6.72 13.29
C LEU A 39 9.79 7.06 14.74
N ARG A 40 8.79 7.13 15.63
CA ARG A 40 9.03 7.38 17.06
C ARG A 40 9.85 6.28 17.71
N SER A 41 9.60 5.01 17.36
CA SER A 41 10.32 3.86 17.95
C SER A 41 11.79 3.81 17.55
N VAL A 42 12.13 4.28 16.35
CA VAL A 42 13.50 4.26 15.83
C VAL A 42 14.22 5.62 15.95
N GLY A 43 13.53 6.66 16.42
CA GLY A 43 14.09 8.00 16.58
C GLY A 43 14.31 8.75 15.25
N LEU A 44 13.57 8.40 14.19
CA LEU A 44 13.63 9.07 12.89
C LEU A 44 12.62 10.24 12.83
N THR A 45 13.05 11.38 12.32
CA THR A 45 12.20 12.56 12.11
C THR A 45 11.83 12.68 10.64
N ALA A 46 10.56 12.91 10.33
CA ALA A 46 10.10 13.08 8.95
C ALA A 46 10.64 14.36 8.30
N ALA A 47 10.66 15.47 9.06
CA ALA A 47 11.15 16.75 8.56
C ALA A 47 12.63 16.68 8.17
N GLY A 48 12.92 17.00 6.91
CA GLY A 48 14.26 16.93 6.33
C GLY A 48 14.71 15.54 5.90
N SER A 49 13.88 14.51 6.09
CA SER A 49 14.13 13.13 5.65
C SER A 49 13.47 12.85 4.30
N ARG A 50 14.01 11.87 3.58
CA ARG A 50 13.53 11.45 2.26
C ARG A 50 12.76 10.14 2.34
N ALA A 51 11.59 10.10 1.72
CA ALA A 51 10.78 8.89 1.63
C ALA A 51 10.61 8.42 0.18
N LEU A 52 10.70 7.11 -0.01
CA LEU A 52 10.37 6.42 -1.26
C LEU A 52 9.11 5.60 -1.06
N VAL A 53 8.09 5.81 -1.89
CA VAL A 53 6.87 5.00 -1.91
C VAL A 53 6.86 4.15 -3.18
N VAL A 54 6.91 2.83 -3.04
CA VAL A 54 6.84 1.86 -4.13
C VAL A 54 5.45 1.23 -4.16
N GLY A 55 4.82 1.21 -5.33
CA GLY A 55 3.41 0.84 -5.48
C GLY A 55 2.48 1.99 -5.08
N SER A 56 2.88 3.22 -5.39
CA SER A 56 2.23 4.45 -4.93
C SER A 56 0.79 4.63 -5.42
N GLY A 57 0.38 3.90 -6.48
CA GLY A 57 -0.95 4.02 -7.06
C GLY A 57 -1.29 5.45 -7.43
N ARG A 58 -2.45 5.93 -6.97
CA ARG A 58 -2.91 7.31 -7.17
C ARG A 58 -2.29 8.32 -6.18
N GLY A 59 -1.15 8.00 -5.56
CA GLY A 59 -0.35 8.90 -4.73
C GLY A 59 -0.89 9.23 -3.34
N LEU A 60 -1.95 8.57 -2.87
CA LEU A 60 -2.58 8.91 -1.59
C LEU A 60 -1.59 8.77 -0.41
N LEU A 61 -0.85 7.65 -0.34
CA LEU A 61 0.16 7.45 0.71
C LEU A 61 1.32 8.44 0.58
N ALA A 62 1.76 8.73 -0.65
CA ALA A 62 2.83 9.70 -0.90
C ALA A 62 2.44 11.10 -0.39
N ARG A 63 1.22 11.56 -0.67
CA ARG A 63 0.70 12.83 -0.12
C ARG A 63 0.59 12.81 1.40
N GLY A 64 0.19 11.67 1.98
CA GLY A 64 0.17 11.52 3.44
C GLY A 64 1.55 11.64 4.07
N LEU A 65 2.59 11.02 3.49
CA LEU A 65 3.98 11.13 3.97
C LEU A 65 4.56 12.53 3.76
N ALA A 66 4.26 13.19 2.65
CA ALA A 66 4.61 14.59 2.44
C ALA A 66 3.96 15.49 3.50
N GLY A 67 2.71 15.23 3.88
CA GLY A 67 2.02 15.90 4.99
C GLY A 67 2.66 15.68 6.36
N LEU A 68 3.43 14.60 6.56
CA LEU A 68 4.26 14.39 7.75
C LEU A 68 5.61 15.14 7.70
N GLY A 69 5.99 15.70 6.54
CA GLY A 69 7.20 16.50 6.36
C GLY A 69 8.32 15.82 5.57
N PHE A 70 8.09 14.64 4.97
CA PHE A 70 9.08 13.99 4.09
C PHE A 70 9.20 14.67 2.72
N ASP A 71 10.42 14.67 2.16
CA ASP A 71 10.66 14.82 0.72
C ASP A 71 10.36 13.47 0.05
N VAL A 72 9.32 13.41 -0.79
CA VAL A 72 8.76 12.13 -1.26
C VAL A 72 9.03 11.89 -2.74
N VAL A 73 9.56 10.70 -3.02
CA VAL A 73 9.56 10.08 -4.36
C VAL A 73 8.53 8.95 -4.37
N ALA A 74 7.64 8.95 -5.34
CA ALA A 74 6.55 7.98 -5.46
C ALA A 74 6.64 7.24 -6.80
N ILE A 75 6.79 5.91 -6.76
CA ILE A 75 7.00 5.06 -7.93
C ILE A 75 5.86 4.05 -8.06
N ASP A 76 5.33 3.92 -9.26
CA ASP A 76 4.33 2.91 -9.61
C ASP A 76 4.59 2.36 -11.01
N PRO A 77 4.40 1.05 -11.27
CA PRO A 77 4.54 0.50 -12.61
C PRO A 77 3.44 0.92 -13.59
N SER A 78 2.33 1.49 -13.08
CA SER A 78 1.19 1.95 -13.88
C SER A 78 1.35 3.43 -14.26
N ALA A 79 1.59 3.71 -15.53
CA ALA A 79 1.64 5.08 -16.04
C ALA A 79 0.31 5.84 -15.84
N SER A 80 -0.83 5.12 -15.92
CA SER A 80 -2.15 5.71 -15.65
C SER A 80 -2.30 6.13 -14.19
N ALA A 81 -1.90 5.26 -13.24
CA ALA A 81 -1.91 5.60 -11.82
C ALA A 81 -1.02 6.81 -11.52
N THR A 82 0.19 6.83 -12.09
CA THR A 82 1.15 7.94 -11.95
C THR A 82 0.61 9.26 -12.51
N ALA A 83 -0.08 9.23 -13.65
CA ALA A 83 -0.72 10.43 -14.22
C ALA A 83 -1.83 10.97 -13.30
N ILE A 84 -2.72 10.08 -12.82
CA ILE A 84 -3.78 10.45 -11.87
C ILE A 84 -3.19 11.01 -10.56
N ALA A 85 -2.07 10.45 -10.09
CA ALA A 85 -1.39 10.91 -8.89
C ALA A 85 -0.86 12.35 -9.04
N ARG A 86 -0.22 12.66 -10.17
CA ARG A 86 0.26 14.02 -10.49
C ARG A 86 -0.88 15.04 -10.56
N GLU A 87 -1.94 14.72 -11.29
CA GLU A 87 -3.12 15.58 -11.38
C GLU A 87 -3.80 15.82 -10.02
N ALA A 88 -3.83 14.80 -9.15
CA ALA A 88 -4.37 14.95 -7.80
C ALA A 88 -3.47 15.84 -6.94
N ASP A 89 -2.16 15.68 -7.04
CA ASP A 89 -1.18 16.47 -6.30
C ASP A 89 -1.23 17.95 -6.73
N GLU A 90 -1.31 18.23 -8.04
CA GLU A 90 -1.48 19.57 -8.59
C GLU A 90 -2.77 20.25 -8.11
N ARG A 91 -3.87 19.50 -8.01
CA ARG A 91 -5.16 20.04 -7.51
C ARG A 91 -5.16 20.34 -6.01
N GLU A 92 -4.41 19.57 -5.24
CA GLU A 92 -4.27 19.75 -3.80
C GLU A 92 -3.16 20.75 -3.42
N ALA A 93 -2.41 21.26 -4.40
CA ALA A 93 -1.26 22.15 -4.21
C ALA A 93 -1.67 23.61 -3.90
N ASP A 94 -2.54 23.81 -2.91
CA ASP A 94 -2.86 25.14 -2.37
C ASP A 94 -1.93 25.50 -1.22
N GLY A 95 -0.80 26.19 -1.54
CA GLY A 95 0.08 26.81 -0.55
C GLY A 95 1.56 26.85 -0.98
N PRO A 96 2.29 27.95 -0.63
CA PRO A 96 3.68 28.17 -1.05
C PRO A 96 4.73 27.31 -0.32
N GLU A 97 4.36 26.55 0.71
CA GLU A 97 5.30 25.77 1.55
C GLU A 97 5.29 24.26 1.29
N ARG A 98 4.50 23.78 0.32
CA ARG A 98 4.42 22.35 0.06
C ARG A 98 5.62 21.85 -0.77
N VAL A 99 6.33 20.87 -0.25
CA VAL A 99 7.36 20.13 -1.01
C VAL A 99 6.66 19.31 -2.11
N ALA A 100 7.03 19.55 -3.37
CA ALA A 100 6.48 18.82 -4.51
C ALA A 100 6.88 17.35 -4.44
N ILE A 101 5.91 16.45 -4.62
CA ILE A 101 6.15 15.02 -4.70
C ILE A 101 6.65 14.67 -6.11
N ARG A 102 7.73 13.91 -6.18
CA ARG A 102 8.25 13.39 -7.45
C ARG A 102 7.60 12.06 -7.80
N TYR A 103 6.74 12.05 -8.82
CA TYR A 103 6.08 10.83 -9.31
C TYR A 103 6.80 10.26 -10.53
N GLU A 104 7.16 8.97 -10.46
CA GLU A 104 7.86 8.25 -11.52
C GLU A 104 7.15 6.94 -11.88
N THR A 105 7.33 6.50 -13.13
CA THR A 105 6.81 5.20 -13.59
C THR A 105 7.98 4.26 -13.77
N ALA A 106 8.04 3.24 -12.90
CA ALA A 106 9.06 2.19 -12.97
C ALA A 106 8.56 0.90 -12.31
N PRO A 107 9.07 -0.27 -12.71
CA PRO A 107 8.78 -1.53 -12.03
C PRO A 107 9.48 -1.60 -10.67
N PRO A 108 8.93 -2.32 -9.68
CA PRO A 108 9.50 -2.39 -8.34
C PRO A 108 10.84 -3.14 -8.27
N GLU A 109 11.19 -3.88 -9.32
CA GLU A 109 12.48 -4.58 -9.49
C GLU A 109 13.60 -3.67 -10.00
N GLU A 110 13.29 -2.46 -10.52
CA GLU A 110 14.24 -1.51 -11.09
C GLU A 110 13.74 -0.08 -10.85
N LEU A 111 14.01 0.43 -9.66
CA LEU A 111 13.44 1.70 -9.18
C LEU A 111 14.08 2.95 -9.80
N GLY A 112 15.26 2.83 -10.40
CA GLY A 112 15.94 3.97 -11.04
C GLY A 112 16.43 5.05 -10.07
N VAL A 113 16.52 4.76 -8.78
CA VAL A 113 16.95 5.70 -7.74
C VAL A 113 18.38 5.40 -7.27
N ALA A 114 19.03 6.39 -6.66
CA ALA A 114 20.39 6.24 -6.14
C ALA A 114 20.43 5.31 -4.91
N ASP A 115 21.62 4.72 -4.66
CA ASP A 115 21.89 3.90 -3.48
C ASP A 115 21.82 4.74 -2.21
N ALA A 116 21.33 4.14 -1.12
CA ALA A 116 21.32 4.74 0.22
C ALA A 116 20.70 6.16 0.25
N ALA A 117 19.71 6.42 -0.60
CA ALA A 117 19.17 7.75 -0.82
C ALA A 117 17.92 8.08 0.02
N PHE A 118 17.32 7.10 0.71
CA PHE A 118 16.06 7.29 1.42
C PHE A 118 16.13 6.83 2.87
N ASP A 119 15.61 7.65 3.76
CA ASP A 119 15.48 7.34 5.19
C ASP A 119 14.27 6.45 5.46
N LEU A 120 13.24 6.54 4.62
CA LEU A 120 12.07 5.68 4.62
C LEU A 120 11.83 5.10 3.23
N VAL A 121 11.73 3.78 3.12
CA VAL A 121 11.23 3.09 1.91
C VAL A 121 9.93 2.40 2.28
N TYR A 122 8.82 2.72 1.62
CA TYR A 122 7.52 2.09 1.87
C TYR A 122 7.05 1.30 0.66
N TYR A 123 6.85 0.00 0.83
CA TYR A 123 6.21 -0.88 -0.15
C TYR A 123 4.72 -1.01 0.15
N ALA A 124 3.88 -0.38 -0.69
CA ALA A 124 2.43 -0.40 -0.54
C ALA A 124 1.79 -1.40 -1.52
N ASP A 125 1.04 -2.38 -1.03
CA ASP A 125 0.29 -3.36 -1.85
C ASP A 125 1.16 -4.00 -2.96
N THR A 126 2.47 -4.14 -2.76
CA THR A 126 3.42 -4.53 -3.79
C THR A 126 3.80 -6.01 -3.71
N PHE A 127 4.09 -6.53 -2.53
CA PHE A 127 4.67 -7.86 -2.38
C PHE A 127 3.72 -8.99 -2.77
N GLU A 128 2.43 -8.87 -2.53
CA GLU A 128 1.42 -9.88 -2.88
C GLU A 128 1.05 -9.93 -4.37
N VAL A 129 1.52 -8.96 -5.15
CA VAL A 129 1.27 -8.90 -6.59
C VAL A 129 2.54 -9.09 -7.42
N THR A 130 3.70 -8.98 -6.81
CA THR A 130 5.01 -9.16 -7.44
C THR A 130 5.31 -10.65 -7.68
N PRO A 131 5.64 -11.05 -8.91
CA PRO A 131 5.99 -12.44 -9.21
C PRO A 131 7.34 -12.86 -8.62
N ALA A 132 8.31 -11.96 -8.54
CA ALA A 132 9.66 -12.21 -8.02
C ALA A 132 9.97 -11.23 -6.88
N LEU A 133 9.92 -11.70 -5.64
CA LEU A 133 10.12 -10.86 -4.45
C LEU A 133 11.58 -10.44 -4.24
N ASP A 134 12.53 -11.34 -4.52
CA ASP A 134 13.94 -11.11 -4.20
C ASP A 134 14.52 -9.88 -4.93
N PRO A 135 14.33 -9.65 -6.25
CA PRO A 135 14.79 -8.41 -6.89
C PRO A 135 14.14 -7.14 -6.30
N VAL A 136 12.86 -7.20 -5.91
CA VAL A 136 12.16 -6.07 -5.29
C VAL A 136 12.75 -5.71 -3.94
N LEU A 137 13.06 -6.72 -3.11
CA LEU A 137 13.72 -6.51 -1.82
C LEU A 137 15.17 -6.03 -1.97
N ALA A 138 15.90 -6.52 -2.99
CA ALA A 138 17.24 -6.06 -3.29
C ALA A 138 17.25 -4.55 -3.62
N GLU A 139 16.30 -4.08 -4.45
CA GLU A 139 16.16 -2.67 -4.79
C GLU A 139 15.80 -1.82 -3.55
N GLY A 140 14.89 -2.29 -2.71
CA GLY A 140 14.56 -1.60 -1.46
C GLY A 140 15.74 -1.50 -0.49
N ALA A 141 16.48 -2.59 -0.32
CA ALA A 141 17.68 -2.62 0.52
C ALA A 141 18.81 -1.71 -0.03
N ARG A 142 18.95 -1.63 -1.36
CA ARG A 142 19.91 -0.75 -2.03
C ARG A 142 19.56 0.72 -1.83
N ALA A 143 18.29 1.08 -2.05
CA ALA A 143 17.80 2.46 -1.97
C ALA A 143 17.75 2.99 -0.52
N LEU A 144 17.62 2.10 0.48
CA LEU A 144 17.53 2.45 1.90
C LEU A 144 18.87 2.96 2.43
N ALA A 145 18.86 4.09 3.14
CA ALA A 145 19.99 4.63 3.88
C ALA A 145 20.43 3.68 5.02
N PRO A 146 21.68 3.76 5.53
CA PRO A 146 22.17 2.87 6.59
C PRO A 146 21.29 2.83 7.83
N ASP A 147 20.82 4.00 8.29
CA ASP A 147 19.94 4.14 9.48
C ASP A 147 18.45 4.21 9.13
N GLY A 148 18.11 3.98 7.87
CA GLY A 148 16.76 4.07 7.34
C GLY A 148 15.86 2.91 7.76
N VAL A 149 14.58 3.08 7.46
CA VAL A 149 13.51 2.10 7.75
C VAL A 149 12.82 1.68 6.47
N LEU A 150 12.69 0.37 6.25
CA LEU A 150 11.84 -0.19 5.22
C LEU A 150 10.50 -0.60 5.85
N VAL A 151 9.42 0.04 5.47
CA VAL A 151 8.05 -0.28 5.90
C VAL A 151 7.31 -0.97 4.76
N TYR A 152 6.43 -1.89 5.09
CA TYR A 152 5.63 -2.59 4.10
C TYR A 152 4.27 -3.00 4.65
N ASP A 153 3.29 -3.13 3.78
CA ASP A 153 2.07 -3.89 4.03
C ASP A 153 1.90 -4.99 2.98
N THR A 154 1.30 -6.10 3.37
CA THR A 154 1.07 -7.22 2.46
C THR A 154 -0.04 -8.14 2.98
N VAL A 155 -0.40 -9.13 2.14
CA VAL A 155 -1.45 -10.12 2.42
C VAL A 155 -0.84 -11.40 2.96
N ASN A 156 -1.31 -11.82 4.13
CA ASN A 156 -0.90 -13.07 4.76
C ASN A 156 -1.40 -14.29 3.97
N ARG A 157 -0.67 -15.41 4.04
CA ARG A 157 -1.06 -16.68 3.42
C ARG A 157 -1.89 -17.56 4.37
N THR A 158 -3.10 -17.14 4.68
CA THR A 158 -4.08 -17.91 5.45
C THR A 158 -5.21 -18.43 4.58
N LEU A 159 -6.03 -19.33 5.10
CA LEU A 159 -7.26 -19.75 4.39
C LEU A 159 -8.24 -18.60 4.22
N VAL A 160 -8.35 -17.73 5.23
CA VAL A 160 -9.21 -16.55 5.21
C VAL A 160 -8.77 -15.58 4.11
N SER A 161 -7.47 -15.28 4.03
CA SER A 161 -6.92 -14.43 2.97
C SER A 161 -7.16 -14.99 1.57
N ARG A 162 -6.97 -16.31 1.39
CA ARG A 162 -7.24 -16.97 0.11
C ARG A 162 -8.71 -16.84 -0.28
N LEU A 163 -9.64 -17.04 0.65
CA LEU A 163 -11.06 -16.88 0.40
C LEU A 163 -11.40 -15.44 0.00
N ILE A 164 -10.86 -14.45 0.70
CA ILE A 164 -11.12 -13.03 0.43
C ILE A 164 -10.47 -12.60 -0.89
N TYR A 165 -9.15 -12.78 -1.04
CA TYR A 165 -8.38 -12.22 -2.15
C TYR A 165 -8.48 -13.01 -3.43
N LEU A 166 -8.51 -14.35 -3.37
CA LEU A 166 -8.53 -15.17 -4.58
C LEU A 166 -9.95 -15.48 -5.06
N ILE A 167 -10.93 -15.48 -4.17
CA ILE A 167 -12.33 -15.82 -4.53
C ILE A 167 -13.21 -14.59 -4.47
N ALA A 168 -13.39 -13.97 -3.29
CA ALA A 168 -14.38 -12.90 -3.13
C ALA A 168 -14.01 -11.67 -4.00
N PHE A 169 -12.76 -11.21 -3.96
CA PHE A 169 -12.35 -10.00 -4.67
C PHE A 169 -12.11 -10.18 -6.16
N GLN A 170 -11.85 -11.40 -6.65
CA GLN A 170 -11.54 -11.63 -8.05
C GLN A 170 -12.63 -12.37 -8.83
N ARG A 171 -13.46 -13.22 -8.18
CA ARG A 171 -14.37 -14.15 -8.86
C ARG A 171 -15.83 -13.91 -8.56
N LEU A 172 -16.21 -13.56 -7.33
CA LEU A 172 -17.62 -13.39 -6.97
C LEU A 172 -18.17 -12.06 -7.50
N PRO A 173 -19.22 -12.08 -8.35
CA PRO A 173 -19.73 -10.85 -8.99
C PRO A 173 -20.13 -9.73 -8.01
N MET A 174 -20.64 -10.10 -6.83
CA MET A 174 -21.13 -9.16 -5.83
C MET A 174 -20.03 -8.45 -5.05
N THR A 175 -18.84 -9.05 -4.96
CA THR A 175 -17.71 -8.53 -4.17
C THR A 175 -16.45 -8.33 -5.00
N ARG A 176 -16.51 -8.63 -6.31
CA ARG A 176 -15.36 -8.48 -7.20
C ARG A 176 -14.98 -7.02 -7.36
N ILE A 177 -13.81 -6.65 -6.83
CA ILE A 177 -13.20 -5.33 -6.95
C ILE A 177 -11.83 -5.37 -7.65
N MET A 178 -11.34 -6.58 -7.94
CA MET A 178 -10.06 -6.80 -8.62
C MET A 178 -10.26 -7.59 -9.92
N PRO A 179 -9.42 -7.38 -10.93
CA PRO A 179 -9.40 -8.23 -12.11
C PRO A 179 -8.94 -9.64 -11.75
N PRO A 180 -9.37 -10.68 -12.50
CA PRO A 180 -8.88 -12.04 -12.32
C PRO A 180 -7.35 -12.11 -12.49
N GLY A 181 -6.68 -12.90 -11.63
CA GLY A 181 -5.22 -13.11 -11.70
C GLY A 181 -4.39 -12.01 -11.03
N ARG A 182 -4.99 -10.95 -10.50
CA ARG A 182 -4.24 -9.93 -9.73
C ARG A 182 -3.52 -10.54 -8.53
N TYR A 183 -4.18 -11.41 -7.78
CA TYR A 183 -3.60 -12.16 -6.66
C TYR A 183 -3.47 -13.64 -7.01
N ALA A 184 -2.40 -14.27 -6.55
CA ALA A 184 -2.14 -15.68 -6.70
C ALA A 184 -1.66 -16.26 -5.36
N ALA A 185 -2.02 -17.52 -5.08
CA ALA A 185 -1.79 -18.14 -3.77
C ALA A 185 -0.29 -18.21 -3.39
N GLU A 186 0.56 -18.40 -4.38
CA GLU A 186 2.02 -18.48 -4.26
C GLU A 186 2.67 -17.11 -3.94
N ARG A 187 1.97 -16.02 -4.19
CA ARG A 187 2.42 -14.65 -3.88
C ARG A 187 1.99 -14.14 -2.51
N LEU A 188 1.05 -14.83 -1.85
CA LEU A 188 0.70 -14.53 -0.47
C LEU A 188 1.77 -15.12 0.46
N ARG A 189 2.24 -14.34 1.42
CA ARG A 189 3.38 -14.72 2.27
C ARG A 189 3.05 -14.60 3.73
N THR A 190 3.45 -15.63 4.50
CA THR A 190 3.34 -15.56 5.96
C THR A 190 4.36 -14.57 6.51
N PRO A 191 4.12 -14.03 7.74
CA PRO A 191 5.12 -13.22 8.44
C PRO A 191 6.51 -13.86 8.51
N ALA A 192 6.59 -15.17 8.77
CA ALA A 192 7.86 -15.88 8.84
C ALA A 192 8.60 -15.92 7.49
N GLU A 193 7.87 -16.17 6.38
CA GLU A 193 8.46 -16.15 5.04
C GLU A 193 8.93 -14.75 4.65
N MET A 194 8.19 -13.71 5.06
CA MET A 194 8.58 -12.32 4.83
C MET A 194 9.84 -11.94 5.60
N THR A 195 9.91 -12.33 6.89
CA THR A 195 11.10 -12.14 7.73
C THR A 195 12.33 -12.81 7.13
N GLU A 196 12.19 -14.04 6.65
CA GLU A 196 13.29 -14.76 6.01
C GLU A 196 13.70 -14.15 4.66
N ALA A 197 12.73 -13.67 3.87
CA ALA A 197 13.02 -12.98 2.62
C ALA A 197 13.82 -11.67 2.87
N LEU A 198 13.40 -10.86 3.83
CA LEU A 198 14.09 -9.64 4.24
C LEU A 198 15.52 -9.94 4.70
N ARG A 199 15.71 -10.98 5.53
CA ARG A 199 17.02 -11.39 6.03
C ARG A 199 18.01 -11.73 4.92
N ARG A 200 17.57 -12.38 3.85
CA ARG A 200 18.42 -12.69 2.68
C ARG A 200 18.98 -11.45 1.99
N HIS A 201 18.32 -10.30 2.16
CA HIS A 201 18.74 -9.01 1.58
C HIS A 201 19.38 -8.06 2.62
N GLY A 202 19.88 -8.61 3.76
CA GLY A 202 20.56 -7.82 4.79
C GLY A 202 19.62 -6.90 5.57
N LEU A 203 18.34 -7.26 5.62
CA LEU A 203 17.32 -6.52 6.37
C LEU A 203 16.82 -7.36 7.55
N ARG A 204 16.83 -6.78 8.75
CA ARG A 204 16.27 -7.39 9.96
C ARG A 204 14.85 -6.87 10.16
N ASN A 205 13.87 -7.77 10.12
CA ASN A 205 12.49 -7.42 10.44
C ASN A 205 12.34 -7.18 11.93
N GLU A 206 11.87 -6.00 12.31
CA GLU A 206 11.79 -5.55 13.71
C GLU A 206 10.38 -5.68 14.29
N ASP A 207 9.34 -5.53 13.47
CA ASP A 207 7.95 -5.58 13.92
C ASP A 207 7.05 -6.19 12.84
N ILE A 208 5.96 -6.81 13.30
CA ILE A 208 4.83 -7.25 12.50
C ILE A 208 3.55 -6.91 13.25
N CYS A 209 2.71 -6.13 12.62
CA CYS A 209 1.47 -5.64 13.17
C CYS A 209 0.27 -6.10 12.32
N ASP A 210 -0.69 -6.78 12.93
CA ASP A 210 -1.99 -7.03 12.30
C ASP A 210 -2.72 -5.70 12.11
N PHE A 211 -3.40 -5.53 10.99
CA PHE A 211 -4.36 -4.45 10.84
C PHE A 211 -5.61 -4.96 10.12
N LYS A 212 -6.75 -4.55 10.61
CA LYS A 212 -8.01 -5.13 10.23
C LYS A 212 -9.15 -4.12 10.36
N PRO A 213 -10.28 -4.34 9.63
CA PRO A 213 -11.47 -3.54 9.89
C PRO A 213 -11.94 -3.77 11.32
N ARG A 214 -12.32 -2.70 12.02
CA ARG A 214 -12.91 -2.77 13.36
C ARG A 214 -14.17 -3.64 13.36
N ASP A 215 -14.97 -3.51 12.32
CA ASP A 215 -16.10 -4.40 12.03
C ASP A 215 -15.99 -5.00 10.62
N PRO A 216 -15.73 -6.31 10.48
CA PRO A 216 -15.67 -6.96 9.17
C PRO A 216 -16.96 -6.86 8.35
N ARG A 217 -18.12 -6.69 9.00
CA ARG A 217 -19.43 -6.57 8.30
C ARG A 217 -19.50 -5.24 7.55
N SER A 218 -18.94 -4.18 8.10
CA SER A 218 -18.89 -2.87 7.45
C SER A 218 -18.07 -2.94 6.14
N LEU A 219 -16.95 -3.67 6.13
CA LEU A 219 -16.14 -3.89 4.92
C LEU A 219 -16.93 -4.62 3.83
N VAL A 220 -17.63 -5.71 4.19
CA VAL A 220 -18.45 -6.46 3.24
C VAL A 220 -19.55 -5.57 2.67
N LYS A 221 -20.25 -4.82 3.53
CA LYS A 221 -21.31 -3.89 3.14
C LYS A 221 -20.80 -2.82 2.18
N ALA A 222 -19.69 -2.13 2.54
CA ALA A 222 -19.10 -1.09 1.72
C ALA A 222 -18.66 -1.62 0.35
N THR A 223 -18.03 -2.80 0.30
CA THR A 223 -17.64 -3.45 -0.96
C THR A 223 -18.85 -3.74 -1.84
N MET A 224 -19.95 -4.26 -1.26
CA MET A 224 -21.18 -4.52 -2.01
C MET A 224 -21.86 -3.24 -2.48
N ASP A 225 -21.90 -2.20 -1.67
CA ASP A 225 -22.51 -0.92 -2.03
C ASP A 225 -21.71 -0.21 -3.10
N ARG A 226 -20.36 -0.26 -3.04
CA ARG A 226 -19.49 0.21 -4.11
C ARG A 226 -19.71 -0.55 -5.43
N ARG A 227 -19.85 -1.87 -5.37
CA ARG A 227 -20.14 -2.71 -6.54
C ARG A 227 -21.51 -2.42 -7.17
N ARG A 228 -22.43 -1.89 -6.40
CA ARG A 228 -23.76 -1.46 -6.87
C ARG A 228 -23.79 0.00 -7.32
N GLY A 229 -22.67 0.72 -7.22
CA GLY A 229 -22.59 2.16 -7.53
C GLY A 229 -23.35 3.05 -6.55
N ARG A 230 -23.56 2.59 -5.31
CA ARG A 230 -24.27 3.34 -4.27
C ARG A 230 -23.40 4.29 -3.48
N ILE A 231 -22.10 4.01 -3.47
CA ILE A 231 -21.06 4.82 -2.83
C ILE A 231 -19.86 4.97 -3.75
N THR A 232 -19.05 6.00 -3.53
CA THR A 232 -17.75 6.24 -4.17
C THR A 232 -16.60 5.63 -3.34
N ASP A 233 -15.37 5.72 -3.85
CA ASP A 233 -14.19 5.23 -3.11
C ASP A 233 -13.93 6.11 -1.88
N GLU A 234 -14.18 7.42 -1.98
CA GLU A 234 -13.99 8.41 -0.92
C GLU A 234 -14.99 8.26 0.25
N GLU A 235 -16.12 7.62 0.01
CA GLU A 235 -17.12 7.33 1.04
C GLU A 235 -16.82 6.04 1.84
N ILE A 236 -15.77 5.29 1.46
CA ILE A 236 -15.39 4.04 2.14
C ILE A 236 -14.78 4.28 3.53
N PRO A 237 -13.79 5.20 3.73
CA PRO A 237 -13.12 5.36 5.02
C PRO A 237 -14.05 5.64 6.21
N PRO A 238 -15.08 6.49 6.11
CA PRO A 238 -16.00 6.69 7.22
C PRO A 238 -16.91 5.48 7.52
N ILE A 239 -17.00 4.51 6.60
CA ILE A 239 -17.79 3.28 6.78
C ILE A 239 -16.91 2.15 7.30
N VAL A 240 -15.66 2.09 6.83
CA VAL A 240 -14.73 1.00 7.14
C VAL A 240 -13.52 1.55 7.87
N ASP A 241 -13.59 1.53 9.19
CA ASP A 241 -12.51 1.94 10.07
C ASP A 241 -11.50 0.77 10.21
N PHE A 242 -10.32 0.90 9.58
CA PHE A 242 -9.21 -0.01 9.79
C PHE A 242 -8.38 0.44 10.99
N VAL A 243 -8.00 -0.52 11.84
CA VAL A 243 -7.24 -0.26 13.06
C VAL A 243 -6.03 -1.17 13.15
N LEU A 244 -4.96 -0.66 13.75
CA LEU A 244 -3.80 -1.46 14.12
C LEU A 244 -4.16 -2.39 15.28
N ALA A 245 -3.66 -3.62 15.23
CA ALA A 245 -3.90 -4.66 16.24
C ALA A 245 -2.59 -5.39 16.58
N PRO A 246 -1.63 -4.71 17.25
CA PRO A 246 -0.28 -5.22 17.48
C PRO A 246 -0.24 -6.51 18.31
N ASP A 247 -1.22 -6.71 19.19
CA ASP A 247 -1.27 -7.86 20.08
C ASP A 247 -1.99 -9.09 19.46
N THR A 248 -2.36 -9.00 18.18
CA THR A 248 -3.04 -10.09 17.48
C THR A 248 -2.18 -10.68 16.36
N ARG A 249 -2.38 -11.98 16.09
CA ARG A 249 -1.73 -12.61 14.94
C ARG A 249 -2.42 -12.18 13.65
N PRO A 250 -1.67 -11.72 12.64
CA PRO A 250 -2.24 -11.35 11.35
C PRO A 250 -3.06 -12.46 10.72
N GLN A 251 -4.32 -12.18 10.45
CA GLN A 251 -5.22 -13.14 9.81
C GLN A 251 -5.35 -12.90 8.31
N VAL A 252 -5.38 -11.63 7.87
CA VAL A 252 -5.63 -11.27 6.48
C VAL A 252 -4.51 -10.42 5.92
N THR A 253 -4.27 -9.26 6.51
CA THR A 253 -3.23 -8.31 6.11
C THR A 253 -2.34 -7.99 7.30
N TYR A 254 -1.12 -7.59 7.03
CA TYR A 254 -0.21 -7.11 8.07
C TYR A 254 0.73 -6.04 7.55
N LEU A 255 1.12 -5.18 8.47
CA LEU A 255 2.20 -4.22 8.33
C LEU A 255 3.47 -4.79 8.96
N GLY A 256 4.60 -4.35 8.49
CA GLY A 256 5.87 -4.64 9.11
C GLY A 256 6.91 -3.57 8.79
N TYR A 257 7.95 -3.51 9.61
CA TYR A 257 9.13 -2.73 9.24
C TYR A 257 10.42 -3.49 9.49
N ALA A 258 11.43 -3.14 8.71
CA ALA A 258 12.76 -3.71 8.80
C ALA A 258 13.82 -2.60 8.73
N ARG A 259 15.01 -2.90 9.24
CA ARG A 259 16.22 -2.05 9.17
C ARG A 259 17.37 -2.84 8.60
N LYS A 260 18.39 -2.17 8.12
CA LYS A 260 19.65 -2.83 7.76
C LYS A 260 20.23 -3.57 8.98
N ALA A 261 20.68 -4.83 8.76
CA ALA A 261 21.22 -5.70 9.79
C ALA A 261 22.63 -5.29 10.24
#